data_bc47d84a36eeaa45e7377e4607017a35
#
_entry.id   bc47d84a36eeaa45e7377e4607017a35
#
_cell.length_a   1.000
_cell.length_b   1.000
_cell.length_c   1.000
_cell.angle_alpha   90.00
_cell.angle_beta   90.00
_cell.angle_gamma   90.00
#
_symmetry.space_group_name_H-M   'P 1'
#
loop_
_entity.id
_entity.type
_entity.pdbx_description
1 polymer ?
#
loop_
_entity_poly.entity_id
_entity_poly.type
_entity_poly.pdbx_seq_one_letter_code
_entity_poly.pdbx_strand_id
1 'polypeptide(L)'
;MNGEVRLLGRFPQTLKPGRTPHMKLWKMNGAGNAFAIFDARSTPFAPSVEQIRQIAADLKADQVIALERDATKDVFMRIWNADGGQVYACGNASRCVGHLILAETGKDRITIQTEADMLKAFRAEGGLITVDMGSPLMGWADIPLAEKMDVRGVDLKIGPIDKPILALPAVVSMGNPHAVFFVEDVNAYDIPKIGPLVENHPLFPQGTNVGFAQVIDKQTIRLRVWERGAGLTKACGTGACAALVCAARAKLTGRKARVIVDGGDLFIDWRESDDHVYMTGPVELEFETDV
;
A
#
# COMPACT_ATOMS: atom_id res chain seq x y z
N MET A 1 30.36 13.00 8.13
CA MET A 1 30.02 14.31 7.56
C MET A 1 28.54 14.52 7.82
N ASN A 2 28.24 15.33 8.85
CA ASN A 2 26.87 15.60 9.29
C ASN A 2 26.23 16.58 8.30
N GLY A 3 25.38 16.07 7.43
CA GLY A 3 24.51 16.90 6.60
C GLY A 3 23.30 17.34 7.42
N GLU A 4 23.38 18.53 8.03
CA GLU A 4 22.18 19.20 8.55
C GLU A 4 21.21 19.44 7.40
N VAL A 5 20.08 18.72 7.42
CA VAL A 5 18.97 18.99 6.51
C VAL A 5 18.30 20.29 6.95
N ARG A 6 18.69 21.41 6.32
CA ARG A 6 18.06 22.73 6.54
C ARG A 6 16.64 22.73 5.94
N LEU A 7 15.69 22.09 6.61
CA LEU A 7 14.24 22.26 6.35
C LEU A 7 13.68 23.56 6.97
N LEU A 8 14.54 24.44 7.51
CA LEU A 8 14.20 25.53 8.43
C LEU A 8 13.73 26.82 7.73
N GLY A 9 12.97 26.76 6.65
CA GLY A 9 12.61 28.02 5.98
C GLY A 9 11.14 28.33 5.77
N ARG A 10 10.20 27.40 5.83
CA ARG A 10 8.84 27.65 5.33
C ARG A 10 7.69 26.92 6.05
N PHE A 11 7.80 26.61 7.34
CA PHE A 11 6.61 26.24 8.09
C PHE A 11 5.87 27.50 8.54
N PRO A 12 4.51 27.55 8.52
CA PRO A 12 3.76 28.73 8.91
C PRO A 12 4.04 29.09 10.37
N GLN A 13 4.77 30.21 10.58
CA GLN A 13 4.99 30.79 11.90
C GLN A 13 3.70 31.50 12.35
N THR A 14 2.77 30.79 12.95
CA THR A 14 1.65 31.38 13.67
C THR A 14 1.56 30.82 15.08
N LEU A 15 2.64 31.04 15.87
CA LEU A 15 2.58 30.78 17.32
C LEU A 15 3.39 31.85 18.07
N LYS A 16 2.82 32.35 19.16
CA LYS A 16 3.39 33.34 20.06
C LYS A 16 4.71 32.84 20.67
N PRO A 17 5.67 33.73 21.01
CA PRO A 17 6.96 33.35 21.56
C PRO A 17 6.80 32.69 22.94
N GLY A 18 7.18 31.41 23.05
CA GLY A 18 7.13 30.73 24.34
C GLY A 18 7.60 29.27 24.35
N ARG A 19 7.42 28.52 23.31
CA ARG A 19 7.98 27.18 23.01
C ARG A 19 7.75 26.91 21.55
N THR A 20 8.82 26.72 20.79
CA THR A 20 8.71 26.16 19.44
C THR A 20 8.16 24.75 19.60
N PRO A 21 6.98 24.41 19.10
CA PRO A 21 6.51 23.04 19.14
C PRO A 21 7.40 22.24 18.18
N HIS A 22 8.26 21.40 18.71
CA HIS A 22 9.02 20.46 17.93
C HIS A 22 8.09 19.33 17.48
N MET A 23 7.89 19.18 16.19
CA MET A 23 7.18 18.06 15.59
C MET A 23 8.21 16.99 15.19
N LYS A 24 7.99 15.76 15.62
CA LYS A 24 8.88 14.66 15.24
C LYS A 24 8.61 14.24 13.81
N LEU A 25 9.66 14.02 13.05
CA LEU A 25 9.65 13.51 11.69
C LEU A 25 10.44 12.19 11.64
N TRP A 26 9.83 11.15 11.11
CA TRP A 26 10.50 9.90 10.77
C TRP A 26 10.52 9.72 9.26
N LYS A 27 11.71 9.41 8.73
CA LYS A 27 11.86 8.91 7.38
C LYS A 27 11.96 7.40 7.43
N MET A 28 11.01 6.72 6.80
CA MET A 28 10.89 5.26 6.86
C MET A 28 10.73 4.64 5.49
N ASN A 29 11.05 3.34 5.39
CA ASN A 29 10.83 2.53 4.20
C ASN A 29 10.03 1.28 4.56
N GLY A 30 9.03 0.96 3.74
CA GLY A 30 8.21 -0.23 3.86
C GLY A 30 8.19 -1.03 2.56
N ALA A 31 9.11 -1.98 2.40
CA ALA A 31 9.25 -2.81 1.20
C ALA A 31 9.43 -1.97 -0.09
N GLY A 32 10.33 -0.97 -0.06
CA GLY A 32 10.68 -0.16 -1.21
C GLY A 32 9.85 1.11 -1.40
N ASN A 33 8.80 1.34 -0.59
CA ASN A 33 8.10 2.62 -0.52
C ASN A 33 8.70 3.48 0.59
N ALA A 34 8.99 4.74 0.26
CA ALA A 34 9.59 5.70 1.16
C ALA A 34 8.53 6.66 1.75
N PHE A 35 8.55 6.84 3.07
CA PHE A 35 7.56 7.62 3.80
C PHE A 35 8.22 8.73 4.61
N ALA A 36 7.63 9.94 4.58
CA ALA A 36 7.89 11.01 5.54
C ALA A 36 6.73 11.07 6.53
N ILE A 37 6.95 10.67 7.78
CA ILE A 37 5.90 10.51 8.80
C ILE A 37 6.08 11.60 9.86
N PHE A 38 5.08 12.48 10.02
CA PHE A 38 5.04 13.57 10.98
C PHE A 38 4.19 13.24 12.19
N ASP A 39 4.69 13.48 13.39
CA ASP A 39 3.91 13.35 14.62
C ASP A 39 3.02 14.58 14.85
N ALA A 40 1.83 14.54 14.30
CA ALA A 40 0.83 15.60 14.44
C ALA A 40 -0.10 15.42 15.66
N ARG A 41 0.19 14.48 16.56
CA ARG A 41 -0.65 14.19 17.71
C ARG A 41 -0.67 15.33 18.74
N SER A 42 0.39 16.13 18.81
CA SER A 42 0.49 17.26 19.73
C SER A 42 0.40 18.62 19.06
N THR A 43 0.77 18.70 17.79
CA THR A 43 0.79 19.93 16.98
C THR A 43 0.07 19.66 15.67
N PRO A 44 -0.98 20.40 15.30
CA PRO A 44 -1.69 20.19 14.04
C PRO A 44 -0.76 20.32 12.82
N PHE A 45 -0.90 19.38 11.88
CA PHE A 45 -0.19 19.40 10.60
C PHE A 45 -1.23 19.46 9.47
N ALA A 46 -1.40 20.65 8.90
CA ALA A 46 -2.37 20.91 7.84
C ALA A 46 -1.66 21.56 6.62
N PRO A 47 -0.85 20.77 5.89
CA PRO A 47 -0.06 21.27 4.77
C PRO A 47 -0.93 21.56 3.55
N SER A 48 -0.52 22.55 2.74
CA SER A 48 -1.06 22.73 1.39
C SER A 48 -0.53 21.65 0.43
N VAL A 49 -1.16 21.52 -0.73
CA VAL A 49 -0.72 20.61 -1.80
C VAL A 49 0.74 20.89 -2.20
N GLU A 50 1.10 22.18 -2.31
CA GLU A 50 2.46 22.61 -2.65
C GLU A 50 3.48 22.23 -1.58
N GLN A 51 3.09 22.33 -0.30
CA GLN A 51 3.94 21.93 0.82
C GLN A 51 4.16 20.41 0.82
N ILE A 52 3.12 19.60 0.57
CA ILE A 52 3.27 18.15 0.43
C ILE A 52 4.24 17.80 -0.70
N ARG A 53 4.08 18.42 -1.88
CA ARG A 53 4.99 18.22 -3.02
C ARG A 53 6.44 18.56 -2.68
N GLN A 54 6.65 19.68 -1.99
CA GLN A 54 7.99 20.09 -1.57
C GLN A 54 8.60 19.10 -0.56
N ILE A 55 7.85 18.71 0.48
CA ILE A 55 8.28 17.72 1.48
C ILE A 55 8.64 16.39 0.81
N ALA A 56 7.77 15.90 -0.08
CA ALA A 56 7.98 14.65 -0.79
C ALA A 56 9.25 14.70 -1.65
N ALA A 57 9.49 15.82 -2.36
CA ALA A 57 10.69 16.03 -3.18
C ALA A 57 11.96 16.10 -2.33
N ASP A 58 11.97 16.92 -1.27
CA ASP A 58 13.14 17.15 -0.41
C ASP A 58 13.56 15.86 0.31
N LEU A 59 12.58 15.09 0.79
CA LEU A 59 12.82 13.86 1.51
C LEU A 59 12.85 12.61 0.61
N LYS A 60 12.63 12.75 -0.70
CA LYS A 60 12.48 11.64 -1.64
C LYS A 60 11.48 10.60 -1.11
N ALA A 61 10.32 11.08 -0.67
CA ALA A 61 9.26 10.26 -0.13
C ALA A 61 8.18 10.03 -1.19
N ASP A 62 7.69 8.80 -1.30
CA ASP A 62 6.55 8.45 -2.16
C ASP A 62 5.25 8.97 -1.56
N GLN A 63 5.18 9.03 -0.22
CA GLN A 63 4.03 9.54 0.52
C GLN A 63 4.45 10.33 1.75
N VAL A 64 3.64 11.34 2.10
CA VAL A 64 3.72 12.10 3.35
C VAL A 64 2.58 11.66 4.25
N ILE A 65 2.87 11.43 5.54
CA ILE A 65 1.93 10.88 6.52
C ILE A 65 1.91 11.80 7.74
N ALA A 66 0.71 12.07 8.25
CA ALA A 66 0.52 12.67 9.55
C ALA A 66 -0.09 11.65 10.52
N LEU A 67 0.53 11.50 11.69
CA LEU A 67 -0.05 10.77 12.81
C LEU A 67 -0.85 11.76 13.65
N GLU A 68 -2.16 11.57 13.70
CA GLU A 68 -3.08 12.44 14.44
C GLU A 68 -3.67 11.67 15.63
N ARG A 69 -4.21 12.40 16.62
CA ARG A 69 -4.94 11.76 17.72
C ARG A 69 -6.28 11.20 17.23
N ASP A 70 -6.63 10.02 17.69
CA ASP A 70 -7.98 9.48 17.58
C ASP A 70 -8.60 9.32 18.97
N ALA A 71 -9.92 9.50 19.07
CA ALA A 71 -10.61 9.41 20.35
C ALA A 71 -10.76 7.98 20.88
N THR A 72 -10.69 6.98 19.98
CA THR A 72 -11.03 5.58 20.27
C THR A 72 -9.96 4.58 19.82
N LYS A 73 -9.07 4.99 18.93
CA LYS A 73 -7.99 4.16 18.36
C LYS A 73 -6.64 4.65 18.87
N ASP A 74 -5.61 3.84 18.66
CA ASP A 74 -4.26 4.21 19.09
C ASP A 74 -3.71 5.41 18.32
N VAL A 75 -4.07 5.52 17.03
CA VAL A 75 -3.65 6.63 16.17
C VAL A 75 -4.58 6.76 14.95
N PHE A 76 -4.73 7.99 14.45
CA PHE A 76 -5.27 8.27 13.12
C PHE A 76 -4.11 8.54 12.16
N MET A 77 -4.14 7.93 10.97
CA MET A 77 -3.13 8.06 9.93
C MET A 77 -3.71 8.76 8.70
N ARG A 78 -3.29 9.99 8.46
CA ARG A 78 -3.61 10.75 7.25
C ARG A 78 -2.49 10.62 6.25
N ILE A 79 -2.82 10.46 4.96
CA ILE A 79 -1.85 10.09 3.92
C ILE A 79 -2.03 11.00 2.70
N TRP A 80 -0.91 11.47 2.15
CA TRP A 80 -0.85 12.17 0.86
C TRP A 80 0.20 11.52 -0.04
N ASN A 81 -0.11 11.38 -1.32
CA ASN A 81 0.87 11.05 -2.34
C ASN A 81 1.84 12.22 -2.59
N ALA A 82 2.96 11.95 -3.25
CA ALA A 82 3.96 12.97 -3.58
C ALA A 82 3.42 14.11 -4.47
N ASP A 83 2.33 13.90 -5.20
CA ASP A 83 1.64 14.93 -5.99
C ASP A 83 0.75 15.87 -5.17
N GLY A 84 0.60 15.60 -3.86
CA GLY A 84 -0.23 16.33 -2.91
C GLY A 84 -1.67 15.81 -2.82
N GLY A 85 -2.05 14.81 -3.60
CA GLY A 85 -3.35 14.17 -3.52
C GLY A 85 -3.50 13.33 -2.24
N GLN A 86 -4.61 13.50 -1.51
CA GLN A 86 -4.91 12.69 -0.34
C GLN A 86 -5.34 11.28 -0.76
N VAL A 87 -4.86 10.27 -0.06
CA VAL A 87 -5.26 8.87 -0.22
C VAL A 87 -5.81 8.31 1.08
N TYR A 88 -6.71 7.34 0.96
CA TYR A 88 -7.55 6.92 2.09
C TYR A 88 -6.97 5.75 2.87
N ALA A 89 -6.07 4.97 2.28
CA ALA A 89 -5.36 3.87 2.93
C ALA A 89 -4.05 3.52 2.21
N CYS A 90 -3.07 2.99 2.95
CA CYS A 90 -1.83 2.43 2.40
C CYS A 90 -1.29 1.35 3.34
N GLY A 91 -1.32 0.08 2.89
CA GLY A 91 -0.86 -1.06 3.69
C GLY A 91 0.63 -1.00 4.04
N ASN A 92 1.49 -0.51 3.12
CA ASN A 92 2.92 -0.36 3.37
C ASN A 92 3.19 0.72 4.43
N ALA A 93 2.50 1.85 4.36
CA ALA A 93 2.55 2.90 5.37
C ALA A 93 2.07 2.40 6.74
N SER A 94 1.00 1.59 6.76
CA SER A 94 0.44 1.04 7.99
C SER A 94 1.43 0.14 8.74
N ARG A 95 2.35 -0.55 8.04
CA ARG A 95 3.44 -1.29 8.71
C ARG A 95 4.42 -0.33 9.39
N CYS A 96 4.83 0.74 8.72
CA CYS A 96 5.74 1.74 9.29
C CYS A 96 5.12 2.42 10.51
N VAL A 97 3.86 2.88 10.41
CA VAL A 97 3.11 3.45 11.54
C VAL A 97 2.92 2.41 12.65
N GLY A 98 2.58 1.17 12.28
CA GLY A 98 2.49 0.05 13.21
C GLY A 98 3.77 -0.13 14.02
N HIS A 99 4.92 -0.12 13.37
CA HIS A 99 6.23 -0.21 14.02
C HIS A 99 6.45 0.91 15.05
N LEU A 100 6.20 2.16 14.67
CA LEU A 100 6.40 3.32 15.55
C LEU A 100 5.51 3.24 16.80
N ILE A 101 4.21 3.03 16.62
CA ILE A 101 3.26 3.04 17.74
C ILE A 101 3.40 1.80 18.63
N LEU A 102 3.69 0.62 18.07
CA LEU A 102 4.01 -0.57 18.85
C LEU A 102 5.28 -0.37 19.67
N ALA A 103 6.32 0.27 19.09
CA ALA A 103 7.56 0.57 19.82
C ALA A 103 7.31 1.55 20.98
N GLU A 104 6.55 2.61 20.73
CA GLU A 104 6.22 3.64 21.72
C GLU A 104 5.35 3.11 22.87
N THR A 105 4.32 2.31 22.54
CA THR A 105 3.33 1.88 23.52
C THR A 105 3.68 0.59 24.25
N GLY A 106 4.63 -0.19 23.73
CA GLY A 106 4.97 -1.52 24.24
C GLY A 106 3.87 -2.59 24.04
N LYS A 107 2.78 -2.26 23.35
CA LYS A 107 1.68 -3.19 23.07
C LYS A 107 2.08 -4.26 22.07
N ASP A 108 1.38 -5.41 22.06
CA ASP A 108 1.54 -6.47 21.05
C ASP A 108 0.74 -6.19 19.79
N ARG A 109 -0.30 -5.36 19.92
CA ARG A 109 -1.15 -4.92 18.79
C ARG A 109 -1.63 -3.50 19.01
N ILE A 110 -1.87 -2.81 17.90
CA ILE A 110 -2.47 -1.47 17.87
C ILE A 110 -3.54 -1.37 16.81
N THR A 111 -4.35 -0.34 16.92
CA THR A 111 -5.37 0.05 15.95
C THR A 111 -4.99 1.37 15.27
N ILE A 112 -5.04 1.39 13.94
CA ILE A 112 -4.75 2.56 13.12
C ILE A 112 -6.04 2.93 12.40
N GLN A 113 -6.59 4.11 12.69
CA GLN A 113 -7.71 4.64 11.92
C GLN A 113 -7.19 5.35 10.68
N THR A 114 -7.82 5.13 9.55
CA THR A 114 -7.60 5.88 8.30
C THR A 114 -8.93 6.46 7.83
N GLU A 115 -8.91 7.26 6.75
CA GLU A 115 -10.16 7.76 6.15
C GLU A 115 -11.03 6.62 5.57
N ALA A 116 -10.42 5.52 5.12
CA ALA A 116 -11.15 4.41 4.54
C ALA A 116 -11.68 3.43 5.60
N ASP A 117 -10.82 3.01 6.53
CA ASP A 117 -11.13 1.93 7.47
C ASP A 117 -10.17 1.92 8.66
N MET A 118 -10.45 1.03 9.61
CA MET A 118 -9.61 0.77 10.78
C MET A 118 -8.77 -0.49 10.53
N LEU A 119 -7.46 -0.32 10.57
CA LEU A 119 -6.48 -1.40 10.43
C LEU A 119 -5.94 -1.83 11.80
N LYS A 120 -5.47 -3.07 11.90
CA LYS A 120 -4.76 -3.58 13.07
C LYS A 120 -3.34 -3.94 12.68
N ALA A 121 -2.37 -3.50 13.47
CA ALA A 121 -0.98 -3.87 13.28
C ALA A 121 -0.46 -4.66 14.49
N PHE A 122 0.43 -5.63 14.23
CA PHE A 122 0.97 -6.57 15.20
C PHE A 122 2.48 -6.69 15.02
N ARG A 123 3.20 -6.96 16.13
CA ARG A 123 4.58 -7.41 16.03
C ARG A 123 4.63 -8.82 15.43
N ALA A 124 5.61 -9.06 14.57
CA ALA A 124 5.92 -10.37 14.03
C ALA A 124 7.39 -10.74 14.37
N GLU A 125 7.74 -12.00 14.20
CA GLU A 125 9.10 -12.47 14.39
C GLU A 125 10.09 -11.74 13.48
N GLY A 126 11.35 -11.67 13.88
CA GLY A 126 12.41 -11.04 13.09
C GLY A 126 12.28 -9.54 12.91
N GLY A 127 11.51 -8.84 13.77
CA GLY A 127 11.30 -7.38 13.66
C GLY A 127 10.33 -6.96 12.56
N LEU A 128 9.64 -7.92 11.95
CA LEU A 128 8.62 -7.66 10.95
C LEU A 128 7.33 -7.10 11.59
N ILE A 129 6.50 -6.48 10.78
CA ILE A 129 5.19 -5.99 11.18
C ILE A 129 4.12 -6.65 10.30
N THR A 130 3.08 -7.16 10.96
CA THR A 130 1.88 -7.70 10.31
C THR A 130 0.76 -6.67 10.37
N VAL A 131 0.05 -6.48 9.27
CA VAL A 131 -1.18 -5.67 9.20
C VAL A 131 -2.33 -6.56 8.77
N ASP A 132 -3.44 -6.48 9.48
CA ASP A 132 -4.72 -7.06 9.11
C ASP A 132 -5.34 -6.18 8.01
N MET A 133 -5.42 -6.72 6.80
CA MET A 133 -5.91 -6.04 5.60
C MET A 133 -7.41 -6.26 5.35
N GLY A 134 -8.10 -6.94 6.29
CA GLY A 134 -9.52 -7.28 6.17
C GLY A 134 -9.80 -8.45 5.24
N SER A 135 -11.09 -8.71 5.02
CA SER A 135 -11.54 -9.80 4.14
C SER A 135 -11.52 -9.35 2.67
N PRO A 136 -11.13 -10.25 1.74
CA PRO A 136 -11.21 -9.95 0.31
C PRO A 136 -12.68 -9.92 -0.14
N LEU A 137 -13.05 -8.90 -0.89
CA LEU A 137 -14.38 -8.80 -1.48
C LEU A 137 -14.36 -9.39 -2.88
N MET A 138 -15.23 -10.38 -3.13
CA MET A 138 -15.20 -11.22 -4.33
C MET A 138 -16.50 -11.14 -5.13
N GLY A 139 -17.43 -10.26 -4.76
CA GLY A 139 -18.62 -9.96 -5.54
C GLY A 139 -18.27 -9.02 -6.70
N TRP A 140 -18.85 -9.25 -7.87
CA TRP A 140 -18.61 -8.38 -9.03
C TRP A 140 -18.97 -6.91 -8.76
N ALA A 141 -20.01 -6.67 -7.94
CA ALA A 141 -20.41 -5.32 -7.54
C ALA A 141 -19.46 -4.69 -6.52
N ASP A 142 -18.83 -5.51 -5.65
CA ASP A 142 -17.85 -5.04 -4.66
C ASP A 142 -16.50 -4.70 -5.27
N ILE A 143 -16.21 -5.28 -6.46
CA ILE A 143 -15.01 -4.98 -7.27
C ILE A 143 -15.23 -3.78 -8.19
N PRO A 144 -16.33 -3.14 -8.15
CA PRO A 144 -17.18 -2.37 -9.06
C PRO A 144 -16.93 -2.64 -10.55
N LEU A 145 -17.19 -3.88 -10.99
CA LEU A 145 -17.20 -4.21 -12.41
C LEU A 145 -18.43 -3.59 -13.10
N ALA A 146 -18.32 -3.26 -14.39
CA ALA A 146 -19.41 -2.66 -15.17
C ALA A 146 -20.63 -3.59 -15.27
N GLU A 147 -20.44 -4.91 -15.22
CA GLU A 147 -21.49 -5.89 -15.32
C GLU A 147 -21.17 -7.18 -14.55
N LYS A 148 -22.17 -8.02 -14.32
CA LYS A 148 -22.02 -9.29 -13.63
C LYS A 148 -21.24 -10.30 -14.46
N MET A 149 -20.14 -10.81 -13.94
CA MET A 149 -19.31 -11.85 -14.59
C MET A 149 -18.59 -12.72 -13.57
N ASP A 150 -17.96 -13.81 -14.06
CA ASP A 150 -17.14 -14.68 -13.19
C ASP A 150 -15.82 -13.96 -12.86
N VAL A 151 -15.67 -13.58 -11.60
CA VAL A 151 -14.51 -12.87 -11.08
C VAL A 151 -13.24 -13.73 -10.99
N ARG A 152 -13.33 -15.05 -11.24
CA ARG A 152 -12.18 -15.96 -11.30
C ARG A 152 -11.43 -15.88 -12.62
N GLY A 153 -12.07 -15.33 -13.66
CA GLY A 153 -11.50 -15.15 -14.98
C GLY A 153 -12.42 -14.26 -15.82
N VAL A 154 -12.24 -12.95 -15.70
CA VAL A 154 -13.04 -11.95 -16.41
C VAL A 154 -12.71 -12.02 -17.90
N ASP A 155 -13.71 -11.98 -18.79
CA ASP A 155 -13.48 -11.99 -20.25
C ASP A 155 -12.93 -10.67 -20.74
N LEU A 156 -11.66 -10.45 -20.41
CA LEU A 156 -10.84 -9.33 -20.84
C LEU A 156 -9.61 -9.86 -21.56
N LYS A 157 -9.33 -9.30 -22.74
CA LYS A 157 -8.18 -9.68 -23.59
C LYS A 157 -7.43 -8.42 -24.00
N ILE A 158 -6.11 -8.47 -23.91
CA ILE A 158 -5.21 -7.40 -24.33
C ILE A 158 -4.33 -7.91 -25.49
N GLY A 159 -4.31 -7.19 -26.59
CA GLY A 159 -3.57 -7.53 -27.79
C GLY A 159 -4.46 -8.02 -28.95
N PRO A 160 -3.90 -8.70 -29.95
CA PRO A 160 -4.66 -9.20 -31.10
C PRO A 160 -5.75 -10.19 -30.68
N ILE A 161 -6.90 -10.15 -31.33
CA ILE A 161 -8.08 -10.97 -31.00
C ILE A 161 -7.79 -12.48 -31.07
N ASP A 162 -7.05 -12.87 -32.07
CA ASP A 162 -6.69 -14.28 -32.33
C ASP A 162 -5.49 -14.78 -31.52
N LYS A 163 -4.68 -13.85 -30.99
CA LYS A 163 -3.53 -14.15 -30.15
C LYS A 163 -3.32 -13.09 -29.08
N PRO A 164 -4.17 -13.05 -28.06
CA PRO A 164 -4.04 -12.04 -27.00
C PRO A 164 -2.73 -12.20 -26.24
N ILE A 165 -2.12 -11.08 -25.88
CA ILE A 165 -0.89 -11.02 -25.07
C ILE A 165 -1.23 -11.40 -23.61
N LEU A 166 -2.39 -10.95 -23.12
CA LEU A 166 -2.94 -11.24 -21.80
C LEU A 166 -4.44 -11.52 -21.93
N ALA A 167 -4.95 -12.43 -21.12
CA ALA A 167 -6.37 -12.76 -21.09
C ALA A 167 -6.82 -13.26 -19.72
N LEU A 168 -8.13 -13.15 -19.45
CA LEU A 168 -8.82 -13.76 -18.34
C LEU A 168 -8.22 -13.45 -16.96
N PRO A 169 -8.03 -12.17 -16.59
CA PRO A 169 -7.54 -11.85 -15.26
C PRO A 169 -8.53 -12.31 -14.18
N ALA A 170 -8.01 -12.82 -13.07
CA ALA A 170 -8.80 -12.97 -11.86
C ALA A 170 -8.93 -11.60 -11.18
N VAL A 171 -10.10 -11.29 -10.62
CA VAL A 171 -10.34 -9.99 -9.98
C VAL A 171 -10.82 -10.14 -8.54
N VAL A 172 -10.41 -9.20 -7.70
CA VAL A 172 -10.76 -9.12 -6.29
C VAL A 172 -10.63 -7.66 -5.81
N SER A 173 -11.38 -7.28 -4.79
CA SER A 173 -11.17 -6.03 -4.08
C SER A 173 -10.54 -6.29 -2.71
N MET A 174 -9.47 -5.55 -2.41
CA MET A 174 -8.83 -5.46 -1.08
C MET A 174 -9.08 -4.08 -0.47
N GLY A 175 -10.31 -3.57 -0.60
CA GLY A 175 -10.67 -2.17 -0.37
C GLY A 175 -10.43 -1.27 -1.60
N ASN A 176 -9.74 -1.80 -2.60
CA ASN A 176 -9.55 -1.24 -3.93
C ASN A 176 -9.51 -2.38 -4.97
N PRO A 177 -9.96 -2.16 -6.21
CA PRO A 177 -10.04 -3.19 -7.24
C PRO A 177 -8.67 -3.61 -7.76
N HIS A 178 -8.51 -4.92 -7.96
CA HIS A 178 -7.32 -5.55 -8.53
C HIS A 178 -7.70 -6.53 -9.64
N ALA A 179 -7.06 -6.41 -10.80
CA ALA A 179 -7.08 -7.38 -11.88
C ALA A 179 -5.72 -8.09 -11.93
N VAL A 180 -5.69 -9.39 -11.67
CA VAL A 180 -4.46 -10.19 -11.55
C VAL A 180 -4.35 -11.14 -12.74
N PHE A 181 -3.34 -10.92 -13.58
CA PHE A 181 -2.96 -11.84 -14.66
C PHE A 181 -1.91 -12.82 -14.17
N PHE A 182 -2.16 -14.11 -14.32
CA PHE A 182 -1.13 -15.13 -14.08
C PHE A 182 -0.30 -15.30 -15.34
N VAL A 183 1.01 -15.12 -15.20
CA VAL A 183 1.97 -15.10 -16.31
C VAL A 183 3.16 -16.03 -16.02
N GLU A 184 3.84 -16.50 -17.08
CA GLU A 184 5.00 -17.35 -16.93
C GLU A 184 6.27 -16.58 -16.48
N ASP A 185 6.44 -15.34 -16.96
CA ASP A 185 7.52 -14.43 -16.56
C ASP A 185 7.00 -12.99 -16.49
N VAL A 186 7.06 -12.37 -15.32
CA VAL A 186 6.62 -10.98 -15.12
C VAL A 186 7.47 -9.96 -15.87
N ASN A 187 8.69 -10.33 -16.29
CA ASN A 187 9.60 -9.45 -17.03
C ASN A 187 9.38 -9.47 -18.55
N ALA A 188 8.57 -10.41 -19.04
CA ALA A 188 8.27 -10.51 -20.46
C ALA A 188 7.27 -9.45 -20.96
N TYR A 189 6.73 -8.60 -20.06
CA TYR A 189 5.67 -7.66 -20.37
C TYR A 189 6.12 -6.22 -20.22
N ASP A 190 5.76 -5.38 -21.19
CA ASP A 190 5.89 -3.92 -21.10
C ASP A 190 4.73 -3.35 -20.25
N ILE A 191 4.89 -3.46 -18.92
CA ILE A 191 3.84 -3.07 -17.97
C ILE A 191 3.43 -1.61 -18.11
N PRO A 192 4.36 -0.63 -18.30
CA PRO A 192 3.98 0.76 -18.54
C PRO A 192 3.11 0.98 -19.77
N LYS A 193 3.21 0.11 -20.78
CA LYS A 193 2.37 0.18 -21.97
C LYS A 193 1.03 -0.55 -21.79
N ILE A 194 1.01 -1.66 -21.08
CA ILE A 194 -0.17 -2.52 -20.91
C ILE A 194 -1.04 -2.03 -19.75
N GLY A 195 -0.43 -1.62 -18.65
CA GLY A 195 -1.12 -1.22 -17.42
C GLY A 195 -2.25 -0.21 -17.64
N PRO A 196 -2.00 0.93 -18.32
CA PRO A 196 -3.04 1.92 -18.60
C PRO A 196 -4.23 1.40 -19.41
N LEU A 197 -4.00 0.41 -20.30
CA LEU A 197 -5.07 -0.19 -21.11
C LEU A 197 -6.05 -1.00 -20.26
N VAL A 198 -5.54 -1.66 -19.22
CA VAL A 198 -6.36 -2.45 -18.28
C VAL A 198 -6.94 -1.53 -17.20
N GLU A 199 -6.15 -0.63 -16.64
CA GLU A 199 -6.60 0.34 -15.62
C GLU A 199 -7.85 1.08 -16.06
N ASN A 200 -7.85 1.58 -17.32
CA ASN A 200 -8.92 2.40 -17.89
C ASN A 200 -9.89 1.59 -18.77
N HIS A 201 -9.87 0.27 -18.68
CA HIS A 201 -10.77 -0.57 -19.46
C HIS A 201 -12.23 -0.35 -19.03
N PRO A 202 -13.23 -0.29 -19.94
CA PRO A 202 -14.63 -0.06 -19.61
C PRO A 202 -15.24 -1.04 -18.60
N LEU A 203 -14.68 -2.24 -18.46
CA LEU A 203 -15.07 -3.20 -17.41
C LEU A 203 -14.78 -2.71 -15.99
N PHE A 204 -13.89 -1.75 -15.83
CA PHE A 204 -13.52 -1.14 -14.55
C PHE A 204 -13.88 0.36 -14.55
N PRO A 205 -15.16 0.73 -14.35
CA PRO A 205 -15.59 2.14 -14.44
C PRO A 205 -14.88 3.10 -13.48
N GLN A 206 -14.31 2.56 -12.40
CA GLN A 206 -13.53 3.31 -11.40
C GLN A 206 -12.03 3.09 -11.54
N GLY A 207 -11.58 2.45 -12.62
CA GLY A 207 -10.21 2.00 -12.79
C GLY A 207 -9.85 0.82 -11.88
N THR A 208 -8.72 0.18 -12.16
CA THR A 208 -8.24 -0.98 -11.39
C THR A 208 -6.72 -0.98 -11.28
N ASN A 209 -6.18 -1.61 -10.22
CA ASN A 209 -4.78 -1.98 -10.15
C ASN A 209 -4.56 -3.23 -10.99
N VAL A 210 -3.41 -3.34 -11.66
CA VAL A 210 -3.12 -4.44 -12.59
C VAL A 210 -1.91 -5.22 -12.10
N GLY A 211 -2.15 -6.44 -11.61
CA GLY A 211 -1.11 -7.34 -11.13
C GLY A 211 -0.65 -8.31 -12.22
N PHE A 212 0.67 -8.43 -12.40
CA PHE A 212 1.32 -9.46 -13.19
C PHE A 212 1.97 -10.43 -12.21
N ALA A 213 1.35 -11.61 -12.03
CA ALA A 213 1.72 -12.59 -11.02
C ALA A 213 2.30 -13.86 -11.67
N GLN A 214 3.55 -14.15 -11.36
CA GLN A 214 4.23 -15.39 -11.72
C GLN A 214 4.25 -16.30 -10.51
N VAL A 215 3.56 -17.43 -10.59
CA VAL A 215 3.57 -18.43 -9.52
C VAL A 215 4.83 -19.29 -9.70
N ILE A 216 5.82 -19.09 -8.83
CA ILE A 216 7.09 -19.83 -8.86
C ILE A 216 6.89 -21.25 -8.31
N ASP A 217 6.18 -21.34 -7.18
CA ASP A 217 5.81 -22.59 -6.53
C ASP A 217 4.55 -22.42 -5.66
N LYS A 218 4.16 -23.47 -4.91
CA LYS A 218 2.95 -23.44 -4.06
C LYS A 218 2.99 -22.42 -2.92
N GLN A 219 4.15 -21.81 -2.65
CA GLN A 219 4.37 -20.89 -1.54
C GLN A 219 5.06 -19.58 -1.95
N THR A 220 5.31 -19.40 -3.27
CA THR A 220 6.07 -18.25 -3.77
C THR A 220 5.44 -17.68 -5.02
N ILE A 221 5.15 -16.38 -4.99
CA ILE A 221 4.65 -15.60 -6.11
C ILE A 221 5.63 -14.45 -6.38
N ARG A 222 6.06 -14.24 -7.60
CA ARG A 222 6.73 -13.02 -8.06
C ARG A 222 5.66 -12.10 -8.62
N LEU A 223 5.64 -10.84 -8.19
CA LEU A 223 4.57 -9.89 -8.54
C LEU A 223 5.16 -8.54 -8.97
N ARG A 224 4.61 -7.98 -10.03
CA ARG A 224 4.76 -6.57 -10.41
C ARG A 224 3.38 -5.96 -10.59
N VAL A 225 3.20 -4.71 -10.15
CA VAL A 225 1.89 -4.05 -10.13
C VAL A 225 1.96 -2.70 -10.82
N TRP A 226 1.05 -2.47 -11.75
CA TRP A 226 0.66 -1.15 -12.19
C TRP A 226 -0.47 -0.66 -11.28
N GLU A 227 -0.18 0.34 -10.45
CA GLU A 227 -1.16 0.88 -9.51
C GLU A 227 -2.01 1.97 -10.16
N ARG A 228 -3.30 1.93 -9.91
CA ARG A 228 -4.28 2.91 -10.38
C ARG A 228 -3.87 4.32 -9.96
N GLY A 229 -3.66 5.20 -10.94
CA GLY A 229 -3.27 6.59 -10.75
C GLY A 229 -1.81 6.81 -10.34
N ALA A 230 -1.01 5.75 -10.12
CA ALA A 230 0.38 5.87 -9.68
C ALA A 230 1.39 5.22 -10.65
N GLY A 231 0.91 4.30 -11.52
CA GLY A 231 1.77 3.63 -12.48
C GLY A 231 2.49 2.41 -11.91
N LEU A 232 3.63 2.05 -12.52
CA LEU A 232 4.44 0.92 -12.07
C LEU A 232 5.20 1.28 -10.79
N THR A 233 4.86 0.60 -9.69
CA THR A 233 5.46 0.83 -8.37
C THR A 233 6.37 -0.32 -7.95
N LYS A 234 7.24 -0.06 -6.97
CA LYS A 234 8.16 -1.09 -6.43
C LYS A 234 7.44 -2.10 -5.53
N ALA A 235 6.35 -1.70 -4.87
CA ALA A 235 5.56 -2.57 -4.01
C ALA A 235 4.14 -2.04 -3.84
N CYS A 236 3.18 -2.93 -4.02
CA CYS A 236 1.76 -2.70 -3.74
C CYS A 236 1.27 -3.73 -2.71
N GLY A 237 0.99 -3.28 -1.48
CA GLY A 237 0.57 -4.18 -0.40
C GLY A 237 -0.77 -4.86 -0.70
N THR A 238 -1.78 -4.11 -1.13
CA THR A 238 -3.08 -4.66 -1.53
C THR A 238 -2.96 -5.53 -2.78
N GLY A 239 -2.05 -5.20 -3.70
CA GLY A 239 -1.73 -6.02 -4.87
C GLY A 239 -1.14 -7.38 -4.49
N ALA A 240 -0.26 -7.43 -3.47
CA ALA A 240 0.29 -8.68 -2.97
C ALA A 240 -0.80 -9.55 -2.32
N CYS A 241 -1.70 -8.95 -1.54
CA CYS A 241 -2.86 -9.63 -0.97
C CYS A 241 -3.78 -10.17 -2.08
N ALA A 242 -4.11 -9.35 -3.07
CA ALA A 242 -4.93 -9.73 -4.21
C ALA A 242 -4.33 -10.90 -5.00
N ALA A 243 -3.02 -10.86 -5.26
CA ALA A 243 -2.32 -11.91 -5.99
C ALA A 243 -2.41 -13.26 -5.26
N LEU A 244 -2.20 -13.30 -3.93
CA LEU A 244 -2.37 -14.51 -3.16
C LEU A 244 -3.82 -15.00 -3.17
N VAL A 245 -4.79 -14.14 -2.91
CA VAL A 245 -6.22 -14.52 -2.89
C VAL A 245 -6.64 -15.12 -4.25
N CYS A 246 -6.29 -14.46 -5.34
CA CYS A 246 -6.57 -14.98 -6.69
C CYS A 246 -5.86 -16.31 -6.96
N ALA A 247 -4.58 -16.45 -6.60
CA ALA A 247 -3.81 -17.68 -6.78
C ALA A 247 -4.36 -18.86 -5.96
N ALA A 248 -4.75 -18.60 -4.71
CA ALA A 248 -5.34 -19.62 -3.85
C ALA A 248 -6.71 -20.08 -4.37
N ARG A 249 -7.55 -19.17 -4.84
CA ARG A 249 -8.84 -19.48 -5.48
C ARG A 249 -8.68 -20.30 -6.77
N ALA A 250 -7.64 -20.01 -7.53
CA ALA A 250 -7.28 -20.77 -8.73
C ALA A 250 -6.55 -22.09 -8.41
N LYS A 251 -6.31 -22.41 -7.11
CA LYS A 251 -5.55 -23.58 -6.64
C LYS A 251 -4.10 -23.64 -7.16
N LEU A 252 -3.55 -22.50 -7.53
CA LEU A 252 -2.16 -22.34 -7.93
C LEU A 252 -1.23 -22.34 -6.72
N THR A 253 -1.68 -21.77 -5.60
CA THR A 253 -0.97 -21.76 -4.29
C THR A 253 -1.89 -22.26 -3.19
N GLY A 254 -1.35 -22.38 -1.95
CA GLY A 254 -2.13 -22.40 -0.73
C GLY A 254 -2.62 -20.99 -0.34
N ARG A 255 -3.20 -20.87 0.86
CA ARG A 255 -3.67 -19.59 1.42
C ARG A 255 -2.55 -18.79 2.11
N LYS A 256 -1.29 -19.25 2.03
CA LYS A 256 -0.09 -18.57 2.52
C LYS A 256 0.99 -18.61 1.46
N ALA A 257 1.60 -17.45 1.19
CA ALA A 257 2.75 -17.38 0.28
C ALA A 257 3.64 -16.18 0.61
N ARG A 258 4.91 -16.31 0.23
CA ARG A 258 5.81 -15.21 0.04
C ARG A 258 5.52 -14.57 -1.31
N VAL A 259 5.26 -13.27 -1.31
CA VAL A 259 5.08 -12.47 -2.52
C VAL A 259 6.30 -11.58 -2.70
N ILE A 260 7.10 -11.87 -3.72
CA ILE A 260 8.31 -11.12 -4.07
C ILE A 260 7.91 -9.96 -4.96
N VAL A 261 8.07 -8.74 -4.49
CA VAL A 261 7.89 -7.50 -5.25
C VAL A 261 9.24 -6.85 -5.55
N ASP A 262 9.29 -5.81 -6.39
CA ASP A 262 10.57 -5.14 -6.72
C ASP A 262 11.22 -4.48 -5.49
N GLY A 263 10.43 -4.10 -4.50
CA GLY A 263 10.88 -3.47 -3.26
C GLY A 263 11.21 -4.42 -2.10
N GLY A 264 11.01 -5.74 -2.25
CA GLY A 264 11.31 -6.73 -1.22
C GLY A 264 10.28 -7.84 -1.11
N ASP A 265 10.30 -8.55 0.01
CA ASP A 265 9.43 -9.67 0.26
C ASP A 265 8.27 -9.30 1.19
N LEU A 266 7.08 -9.73 0.83
CA LEU A 266 5.88 -9.67 1.66
C LEU A 266 5.38 -11.09 1.92
N PHE A 267 4.98 -11.39 3.15
CA PHE A 267 4.40 -12.67 3.54
C PHE A 267 2.90 -12.48 3.73
N ILE A 268 2.10 -13.14 2.92
CA ILE A 268 0.66 -12.99 2.91
C ILE A 268 0.01 -14.27 3.44
N ASP A 269 -0.95 -14.11 4.36
CA ASP A 269 -1.70 -15.20 4.98
C ASP A 269 -3.20 -14.87 4.90
N TRP A 270 -3.92 -15.52 4.02
CA TRP A 270 -5.38 -15.48 3.97
C TRP A 270 -5.95 -16.54 4.89
N ARG A 271 -6.26 -16.16 6.12
CA ARG A 271 -6.65 -17.10 7.18
C ARG A 271 -8.03 -17.68 6.98
N GLU A 272 -8.17 -18.94 7.29
CA GLU A 272 -9.48 -19.63 7.23
C GLU A 272 -10.37 -19.30 8.44
N SER A 273 -9.76 -18.94 9.58
CA SER A 273 -10.48 -18.75 10.84
C SER A 273 -11.38 -17.52 10.87
N ASP A 274 -11.02 -16.47 10.14
CA ASP A 274 -11.69 -15.17 10.13
C ASP A 274 -11.88 -14.59 8.73
N ASP A 275 -11.39 -15.30 7.71
CA ASP A 275 -11.41 -14.90 6.29
C ASP A 275 -10.65 -13.59 6.01
N HIS A 276 -9.78 -13.14 6.95
CA HIS A 276 -8.95 -11.96 6.77
C HIS A 276 -7.63 -12.29 6.07
N VAL A 277 -7.13 -11.31 5.34
CA VAL A 277 -5.81 -11.34 4.71
C VAL A 277 -4.84 -10.57 5.60
N TYR A 278 -3.80 -11.23 6.05
CA TYR A 278 -2.73 -10.64 6.85
C TYR A 278 -1.49 -10.45 5.99
N MET A 279 -0.95 -9.24 6.02
CA MET A 279 0.27 -8.90 5.29
C MET A 279 1.40 -8.60 6.27
N THR A 280 2.44 -9.43 6.25
CA THR A 280 3.66 -9.26 7.04
C THR A 280 4.80 -8.81 6.15
N GLY A 281 5.58 -7.82 6.59
CA GLY A 281 6.72 -7.35 5.82
C GLY A 281 7.68 -6.50 6.62
N PRO A 282 8.84 -6.17 6.02
CA PRO A 282 9.86 -5.36 6.65
C PRO A 282 9.44 -3.91 6.78
N VAL A 283 10.05 -3.26 7.76
CA VAL A 283 10.07 -1.81 7.93
C VAL A 283 11.49 -1.38 8.25
N GLU A 284 11.87 -0.23 7.77
CA GLU A 284 13.20 0.35 8.02
C GLU A 284 13.04 1.81 8.44
N LEU A 285 13.65 2.19 9.54
CA LEU A 285 13.80 3.58 9.97
C LEU A 285 15.11 4.11 9.38
N GLU A 286 15.02 5.01 8.40
CA GLU A 286 16.20 5.61 7.78
C GLU A 286 16.82 6.69 8.70
N PHE A 287 15.96 7.57 9.23
CA PHE A 287 16.32 8.54 10.26
C PHE A 287 15.11 9.09 11.01
N GLU A 288 15.36 9.72 12.15
CA GLU A 288 14.40 10.58 12.85
C GLU A 288 15.00 11.93 13.17
N THR A 289 14.18 12.98 13.22
CA THR A 289 14.57 14.34 13.57
C THR A 289 13.39 15.13 14.13
N ASP A 290 13.68 16.24 14.78
CA ASP A 290 12.67 17.23 15.18
C ASP A 290 12.63 18.37 14.14
N VAL A 291 11.43 18.85 13.77
CA VAL A 291 11.18 19.90 12.79
C VAL A 291 10.23 20.96 13.33
#